data_6ad1b30452e1050ca2dca8e3b80004d2
#
_entry.id   6ad1b30452e1050ca2dca8e3b80004d2
#
_cell.length_a   1.000
_cell.length_b   1.000
_cell.length_c   1.000
_cell.angle_alpha   90.00
_cell.angle_beta   90.00
_cell.angle_gamma   90.00
#
_symmetry.space_group_name_H-M   'P 1'
#
loop_
_entity.id
_entity.type
_entity.pdbx_description
1 polymer ?
#
loop_
_entity_poly.entity_id
_entity_poly.type
_entity_poly.pdbx_seq_one_letter_code
_entity_poly.pdbx_strand_id
1 'polypeptide(L)'
;MDKQHNINRRDFLKIVGISTLGATASLYGCSPKKDSEKEGNTTVPVGKMTYRNFPPYEDKVSLLGYGCMRRPTLPAPDGTGNVIDQEEVNRLVDYAIEHGVNYFDTAPVYVQGWSETSTGIALKRHPREKFFVATKMSNFSNSDYDFGVKMYHNSLKKLQVDYIDYYLLHMLGAPGKKGLEGRFLDNGLLDFLLKEREAGRIRHLGWSFHGIKEEFDKALALHDKYHWDFIQIQLNYSDWKHASGNNINADYLYSEIAKKDIPVVVMEPLLGGRLSNIPEHIFTRLKERNPEGSVASWAFRFAGSPEKVLTVLSGMTYMEHLQDNIRTYSPLVPLTQEEKDFLEETAQLMLRYPTVPCNDCKYCMPCPYGIDIPGILVHYNKCVNEGYMPKSRQDENYAKARRAFLAGYDRSVPKLRQASHCIGCGQCNPHCPQSIDIPKELHRIDRYVEQLKQETL
;
A
#
# COMPACT_ATOMS: atom_id res chain seq x y z
N MET A 1 -45.19 -7.86 -29.72
CA MET A 1 -44.57 -6.69 -29.01
C MET A 1 -44.31 -7.12 -27.58
N ASP A 2 -43.23 -7.87 -27.38
CA ASP A 2 -42.83 -8.35 -26.05
C ASP A 2 -41.85 -7.37 -25.42
N LYS A 3 -42.26 -6.80 -24.29
CA LYS A 3 -41.38 -6.01 -23.44
C LYS A 3 -40.49 -6.94 -22.63
N GLN A 4 -39.23 -7.09 -23.01
CA GLN A 4 -38.19 -7.69 -22.17
C GLN A 4 -37.98 -6.79 -20.96
N HIS A 5 -38.37 -7.25 -19.77
CA HIS A 5 -37.99 -6.64 -18.48
C HIS A 5 -36.56 -7.05 -18.16
N ASN A 6 -35.64 -6.12 -18.29
CA ASN A 6 -34.29 -6.26 -17.75
C ASN A 6 -34.36 -6.21 -16.24
N ILE A 7 -34.21 -7.36 -15.59
CA ILE A 7 -34.09 -7.48 -14.13
C ILE A 7 -32.63 -7.13 -13.78
N ASN A 8 -32.42 -6.09 -12.98
CA ASN A 8 -31.07 -5.74 -12.52
C ASN A 8 -30.62 -6.68 -11.37
N ARG A 9 -29.29 -6.72 -11.12
CA ARG A 9 -28.65 -7.63 -10.16
C ARG A 9 -29.20 -7.50 -8.73
N ARG A 10 -29.73 -6.34 -8.37
CA ARG A 10 -30.30 -6.04 -7.04
C ARG A 10 -31.69 -6.65 -6.87
N ASP A 11 -32.48 -6.68 -7.94
CA ASP A 11 -33.82 -7.29 -7.95
C ASP A 11 -33.73 -8.82 -8.03
N PHE A 12 -32.71 -9.36 -8.72
CA PHE A 12 -32.41 -10.79 -8.74
C PHE A 12 -32.07 -11.33 -7.33
N LEU A 13 -31.23 -10.61 -6.57
CA LEU A 13 -30.87 -11.02 -5.20
C LEU A 13 -32.06 -10.94 -4.22
N LYS A 14 -33.02 -10.03 -4.42
CA LYS A 14 -34.25 -9.98 -3.62
C LYS A 14 -35.17 -11.14 -3.93
N ILE A 15 -35.27 -11.58 -5.18
CA ILE A 15 -36.11 -12.71 -5.62
C ILE A 15 -35.53 -14.04 -5.11
N VAL A 16 -34.22 -14.22 -5.11
CA VAL A 16 -33.56 -15.43 -4.59
C VAL A 16 -33.59 -15.52 -3.07
N GLY A 17 -33.59 -14.38 -2.35
CA GLY A 17 -33.70 -14.34 -0.89
C GLY A 17 -35.07 -14.67 -0.33
N ILE A 18 -36.15 -14.58 -1.14
CA ILE A 18 -37.54 -14.85 -0.70
C ILE A 18 -37.92 -16.33 -0.91
N SER A 19 -37.22 -17.06 -1.80
CA SER A 19 -37.57 -18.45 -2.12
C SER A 19 -36.99 -19.52 -1.18
N THR A 20 -36.23 -19.15 -0.13
CA THR A 20 -35.67 -20.12 0.85
C THR A 20 -36.29 -20.05 2.26
N LEU A 21 -37.39 -19.30 2.43
CA LEU A 21 -38.11 -19.16 3.70
C LEU A 21 -39.55 -19.75 3.69
N GLY A 22 -39.69 -20.92 3.12
CA GLY A 22 -41.00 -21.58 3.08
C GLY A 22 -40.91 -23.08 3.19
N ALA A 23 -40.50 -23.65 4.32
CA ALA A 23 -40.88 -24.95 4.85
C ALA A 23 -40.00 -25.34 6.06
N THR A 24 -40.44 -25.06 7.25
CA THR A 24 -40.45 -25.90 8.48
C THR A 24 -40.74 -25.01 9.68
N ALA A 25 -42.01 -24.85 9.94
CA ALA A 25 -42.48 -24.43 11.26
C ALA A 25 -42.99 -25.69 11.96
N SER A 26 -42.29 -26.14 12.99
CA SER A 26 -42.88 -26.68 14.22
C SER A 26 -41.80 -27.24 15.13
N LEU A 27 -41.87 -26.74 16.36
CA LEU A 27 -41.46 -27.33 17.64
C LEU A 27 -40.12 -26.88 18.25
N TYR A 28 -40.35 -26.28 19.41
CA TYR A 28 -39.52 -25.96 20.57
C TYR A 28 -38.92 -24.55 20.60
N GLY A 29 -39.59 -23.75 21.45
CA GLY A 29 -39.15 -22.43 21.86
C GLY A 29 -37.89 -22.45 22.70
N CYS A 30 -36.95 -21.67 22.23
CA CYS A 30 -35.97 -20.94 23.01
C CYS A 30 -35.62 -19.71 22.18
N SER A 31 -36.15 -18.58 22.58
CA SER A 31 -35.75 -17.27 22.01
C SER A 31 -34.28 -17.01 22.34
N PRO A 32 -33.40 -16.83 21.37
CA PRO A 32 -32.13 -16.21 21.67
C PRO A 32 -32.41 -14.73 21.93
N LYS A 33 -32.00 -14.24 23.10
CA LYS A 33 -31.87 -12.82 23.37
C LYS A 33 -31.07 -12.19 22.21
N LYS A 34 -31.67 -11.22 21.55
CA LYS A 34 -30.91 -10.26 20.75
C LYS A 34 -30.00 -9.55 21.73
N ASP A 35 -28.73 -9.94 21.74
CA ASP A 35 -27.68 -9.09 22.23
C ASP A 35 -27.69 -7.88 21.32
N SER A 36 -28.09 -6.75 21.88
CA SER A 36 -27.93 -5.45 21.27
C SER A 36 -26.43 -5.24 21.13
N GLU A 37 -25.89 -5.48 19.92
CA GLU A 37 -24.62 -4.92 19.53
C GLU A 37 -24.72 -3.42 19.81
N LYS A 38 -23.97 -2.96 20.80
CA LYS A 38 -23.74 -1.54 21.00
C LYS A 38 -23.08 -1.06 19.72
N GLU A 39 -23.82 -0.35 18.88
CA GLU A 39 -23.26 0.48 17.81
C GLU A 39 -22.26 1.43 18.48
N GLY A 40 -21.00 1.06 18.48
CA GLY A 40 -19.91 1.94 18.83
C GLY A 40 -20.03 3.18 17.95
N ASN A 41 -19.75 4.35 18.50
CA ASN A 41 -19.87 5.66 17.85
C ASN A 41 -19.26 5.64 16.44
N THR A 42 -20.07 5.35 15.42
CA THR A 42 -19.67 5.12 14.03
C THR A 42 -19.43 6.41 13.25
N THR A 43 -19.63 7.56 13.89
CA THR A 43 -19.45 8.87 13.23
C THR A 43 -17.96 9.15 13.00
N VAL A 44 -17.61 9.39 11.74
CA VAL A 44 -16.25 9.82 11.37
C VAL A 44 -16.13 11.33 11.66
N PRO A 45 -15.10 11.75 12.43
CA PRO A 45 -14.96 13.16 12.81
C PRO A 45 -14.73 14.07 11.60
N VAL A 46 -15.45 15.18 11.52
CA VAL A 46 -15.22 16.26 10.55
C VAL A 46 -14.50 17.42 11.25
N GLY A 47 -13.54 18.05 10.58
CA GLY A 47 -12.84 19.23 11.08
C GLY A 47 -11.84 18.98 12.23
N LYS A 48 -11.49 17.72 12.50
CA LYS A 48 -10.54 17.33 13.55
C LYS A 48 -9.26 16.67 13.02
N MET A 49 -9.05 16.65 11.70
CA MET A 49 -7.83 16.12 11.09
C MET A 49 -6.61 16.80 11.70
N THR A 50 -5.59 16.00 12.05
CA THR A 50 -4.28 16.51 12.45
C THR A 50 -3.54 17.02 11.22
N TYR A 51 -3.06 18.26 11.27
CA TYR A 51 -2.22 18.86 10.24
C TYR A 51 -0.82 19.10 10.77
N ARG A 52 0.15 19.10 9.86
CA ARG A 52 1.53 19.50 10.13
C ARG A 52 2.01 20.51 9.10
N ASN A 53 2.90 21.37 9.54
CA ASN A 53 3.63 22.30 8.68
C ASN A 53 5.08 22.36 9.17
N PHE A 54 6.00 22.60 8.25
CA PHE A 54 7.42 22.70 8.53
C PHE A 54 7.97 24.01 7.93
N PRO A 55 8.44 24.94 8.77
CA PRO A 55 9.10 26.14 8.28
C PRO A 55 10.28 25.79 7.35
N PRO A 56 10.55 26.60 6.28
CA PRO A 56 9.91 27.90 6.02
C PRO A 56 8.57 27.81 5.28
N TYR A 57 8.01 26.61 5.05
CA TYR A 57 6.77 26.42 4.29
C TYR A 57 5.55 26.67 5.16
N GLU A 58 4.54 27.32 4.56
CA GLU A 58 3.26 27.61 5.24
C GLU A 58 2.20 26.51 5.01
N ASP A 59 2.53 25.48 4.23
CA ASP A 59 1.62 24.41 3.88
C ASP A 59 1.15 23.65 5.11
N LYS A 60 -0.17 23.65 5.34
CA LYS A 60 -0.82 22.79 6.35
C LYS A 60 -1.20 21.48 5.73
N VAL A 61 -0.34 20.48 5.83
CA VAL A 61 -0.54 19.16 5.23
C VAL A 61 -1.24 18.24 6.22
N SER A 62 -2.29 17.55 5.77
CA SER A 62 -2.97 16.53 6.58
C SER A 62 -2.02 15.38 6.91
N LEU A 63 -2.01 14.95 8.17
CA LEU A 63 -1.16 13.85 8.59
C LEU A 63 -1.54 12.53 7.93
N LEU A 64 -2.80 12.36 7.52
CA LEU A 64 -3.22 11.31 6.60
C LEU A 64 -3.07 11.78 5.15
N GLY A 65 -2.20 11.12 4.39
CA GLY A 65 -2.07 11.30 2.94
C GLY A 65 -2.78 10.18 2.16
N TYR A 66 -3.40 10.52 1.04
CA TYR A 66 -4.07 9.57 0.16
C TYR A 66 -3.07 8.98 -0.85
N GLY A 67 -2.63 7.73 -0.65
CA GLY A 67 -1.79 6.99 -1.59
C GLY A 67 -2.59 6.44 -2.77
N CYS A 68 -2.25 6.86 -3.98
CA CYS A 68 -3.00 6.53 -5.20
C CYS A 68 -2.49 5.28 -5.94
N MET A 69 -1.62 4.49 -5.32
CA MET A 69 -1.09 3.26 -5.90
C MET A 69 -2.13 2.12 -5.93
N ARG A 70 -3.09 2.12 -5.00
CA ARG A 70 -4.13 1.09 -4.88
C ARG A 70 -5.50 1.72 -5.12
N ARG A 71 -6.01 1.57 -6.35
CA ARG A 71 -7.31 2.10 -6.76
C ARG A 71 -8.37 1.01 -6.75
N PRO A 72 -9.64 1.33 -6.45
CA PRO A 72 -10.75 0.44 -6.75
C PRO A 72 -10.80 0.13 -8.24
N THR A 73 -11.10 -1.12 -8.57
CA THR A 73 -11.15 -1.60 -9.96
C THR A 73 -12.39 -2.43 -10.23
N LEU A 74 -12.85 -2.42 -11.47
CA LEU A 74 -13.91 -3.26 -12.02
C LEU A 74 -13.32 -4.17 -13.10
N PRO A 75 -13.94 -5.34 -13.38
CA PRO A 75 -13.59 -6.13 -14.54
C PRO A 75 -13.71 -5.30 -15.81
N ALA A 76 -12.70 -5.39 -16.69
CA ALA A 76 -12.74 -4.73 -17.99
C ALA A 76 -13.90 -5.29 -18.83
N PRO A 77 -14.62 -4.45 -19.60
CA PRO A 77 -15.74 -4.90 -20.44
C PRO A 77 -15.38 -5.96 -21.48
N ASP A 78 -14.14 -5.97 -21.94
CA ASP A 78 -13.60 -6.91 -22.91
C ASP A 78 -13.01 -8.19 -22.27
N GLY A 79 -13.07 -8.32 -20.95
CA GLY A 79 -12.55 -9.47 -20.21
C GLY A 79 -11.01 -9.53 -20.11
N THR A 80 -10.28 -8.49 -20.53
CA THR A 80 -8.81 -8.48 -20.58
C THR A 80 -8.14 -8.14 -19.25
N GLY A 81 -8.90 -8.05 -18.15
CA GLY A 81 -8.37 -7.73 -16.82
C GLY A 81 -9.26 -6.77 -16.04
N ASN A 82 -8.66 -5.81 -15.36
CA ASN A 82 -9.38 -4.81 -14.57
C ASN A 82 -9.09 -3.39 -15.06
N VAL A 83 -10.10 -2.53 -15.00
CA VAL A 83 -10.01 -1.08 -15.21
C VAL A 83 -10.29 -0.35 -13.89
N ILE A 84 -9.82 0.89 -13.76
CA ILE A 84 -10.12 1.71 -12.57
C ILE A 84 -11.62 2.01 -12.52
N ASP A 85 -12.23 1.79 -11.36
CA ASP A 85 -13.57 2.29 -11.04
C ASP A 85 -13.47 3.78 -10.72
N GLN A 86 -13.58 4.62 -11.75
CA GLN A 86 -13.42 6.06 -11.61
C GLN A 86 -14.54 6.69 -10.76
N GLU A 87 -15.74 6.13 -10.79
CA GLU A 87 -16.86 6.63 -9.98
C GLU A 87 -16.58 6.41 -8.49
N GLU A 88 -16.11 5.21 -8.13
CA GLU A 88 -15.73 4.92 -6.76
C GLU A 88 -14.49 5.72 -6.33
N VAL A 89 -13.50 5.94 -7.21
CA VAL A 89 -12.36 6.84 -6.94
C VAL A 89 -12.84 8.25 -6.62
N ASN A 90 -13.77 8.78 -7.43
CA ASN A 90 -14.31 10.12 -7.19
C ASN A 90 -15.01 10.20 -5.82
N ARG A 91 -15.83 9.20 -5.48
CA ARG A 91 -16.54 9.13 -4.19
C ARG A 91 -15.58 9.11 -3.00
N LEU A 92 -14.50 8.32 -3.10
CA LEU A 92 -13.49 8.22 -2.06
C LEU A 92 -12.69 9.53 -1.90
N VAL A 93 -12.33 10.18 -3.01
CA VAL A 93 -11.60 11.45 -2.99
C VAL A 93 -12.47 12.58 -2.45
N ASP A 94 -13.74 12.66 -2.87
CA ASP A 94 -14.70 13.65 -2.34
C ASP A 94 -14.82 13.51 -0.82
N TYR A 95 -15.02 12.28 -0.32
CA TYR A 95 -15.12 12.01 1.11
C TYR A 95 -13.82 12.35 1.87
N ALA A 96 -12.66 12.03 1.29
CA ALA A 96 -11.36 12.33 1.89
C ALA A 96 -11.17 13.85 2.08
N ILE A 97 -11.45 14.65 1.05
CA ILE A 97 -11.34 16.12 1.11
C ILE A 97 -12.34 16.72 2.10
N GLU A 98 -13.58 16.24 2.12
CA GLU A 98 -14.61 16.66 3.06
C GLU A 98 -14.17 16.46 4.52
N HIS A 99 -13.42 15.36 4.80
CA HIS A 99 -12.91 15.03 6.12
C HIS A 99 -11.50 15.55 6.40
N GLY A 100 -11.00 16.45 5.55
CA GLY A 100 -9.77 17.20 5.79
C GLY A 100 -8.48 16.56 5.28
N VAL A 101 -8.55 15.45 4.51
CA VAL A 101 -7.37 14.91 3.80
C VAL A 101 -7.06 15.83 2.62
N ASN A 102 -5.84 16.34 2.56
CA ASN A 102 -5.46 17.28 1.51
C ASN A 102 -4.16 16.93 0.77
N TYR A 103 -3.52 15.78 1.04
CA TYR A 103 -2.32 15.33 0.35
C TYR A 103 -2.61 14.06 -0.46
N PHE A 104 -2.36 14.11 -1.78
CA PHE A 104 -2.62 13.02 -2.73
C PHE A 104 -1.35 12.62 -3.44
N ASP A 105 -0.86 11.39 -3.21
CA ASP A 105 0.40 10.88 -3.74
C ASP A 105 0.17 9.88 -4.88
N THR A 106 0.73 10.16 -6.05
CA THR A 106 0.68 9.29 -7.23
C THR A 106 2.05 9.11 -7.90
N ALA A 107 2.10 8.41 -9.01
CA ALA A 107 3.27 8.29 -9.89
C ALA A 107 2.85 7.85 -11.30
N PRO A 108 3.67 8.14 -12.34
CA PRO A 108 3.41 7.73 -13.73
C PRO A 108 3.26 6.21 -13.92
N VAL A 109 3.89 5.41 -13.05
CA VAL A 109 3.91 3.93 -13.15
C VAL A 109 2.82 3.25 -12.33
N TYR A 110 2.09 3.98 -11.48
CA TYR A 110 1.07 3.39 -10.63
C TYR A 110 -0.15 2.95 -11.44
N VAL A 111 -0.72 1.80 -11.06
CA VAL A 111 -1.90 1.22 -11.73
C VAL A 111 -1.69 1.16 -13.25
N GLN A 112 -0.54 0.61 -13.67
CA GLN A 112 -0.17 0.46 -15.10
C GLN A 112 -0.22 1.78 -15.89
N GLY A 113 0.08 2.92 -15.23
CA GLY A 113 0.12 4.25 -15.86
C GLY A 113 -1.18 5.05 -15.82
N TRP A 114 -2.24 4.51 -15.20
CA TRP A 114 -3.56 5.15 -15.14
C TRP A 114 -3.79 5.99 -13.89
N SER A 115 -2.97 5.85 -12.85
CA SER A 115 -3.18 6.50 -11.56
C SER A 115 -3.19 8.03 -11.66
N GLU A 116 -2.26 8.66 -12.39
CA GLU A 116 -2.23 10.12 -12.55
C GLU A 116 -3.50 10.65 -13.23
N THR A 117 -3.94 9.99 -14.31
CA THR A 117 -5.17 10.39 -15.02
C THR A 117 -6.40 10.28 -14.11
N SER A 118 -6.53 9.15 -13.40
CA SER A 118 -7.63 8.93 -12.47
C SER A 118 -7.62 9.95 -11.31
N THR A 119 -6.43 10.26 -10.78
CA THR A 119 -6.26 11.28 -9.73
C THR A 119 -6.63 12.67 -10.24
N GLY A 120 -6.18 13.05 -11.44
CA GLY A 120 -6.51 14.33 -12.05
C GLY A 120 -8.01 14.51 -12.28
N ILE A 121 -8.71 13.48 -12.78
CA ILE A 121 -10.16 13.49 -12.96
C ILE A 121 -10.89 13.75 -11.62
N ALA A 122 -10.47 13.05 -10.55
CA ALA A 122 -11.08 13.18 -9.25
C ALA A 122 -10.81 14.57 -8.62
N LEU A 123 -9.55 15.01 -8.62
CA LEU A 123 -9.14 16.27 -7.98
C LEU A 123 -9.65 17.51 -8.71
N LYS A 124 -9.80 17.47 -10.03
CA LYS A 124 -10.36 18.61 -10.80
C LYS A 124 -11.78 19.00 -10.39
N ARG A 125 -12.49 18.16 -9.67
CA ARG A 125 -13.83 18.40 -9.11
C ARG A 125 -13.80 19.36 -7.92
N HIS A 126 -12.61 19.65 -7.38
CA HIS A 126 -12.38 20.47 -6.18
C HIS A 126 -11.55 21.72 -6.51
N PRO A 127 -11.71 22.81 -5.74
CA PRO A 127 -10.85 23.97 -5.84
C PRO A 127 -9.39 23.61 -5.63
N ARG A 128 -8.47 24.14 -6.45
CA ARG A 128 -7.04 23.76 -6.48
C ARG A 128 -6.33 23.97 -5.13
N GLU A 129 -6.73 24.96 -4.37
CA GLU A 129 -6.21 25.31 -3.05
C GLU A 129 -6.63 24.33 -1.93
N LYS A 130 -7.55 23.41 -2.21
CA LYS A 130 -8.00 22.42 -1.22
C LYS A 130 -7.11 21.20 -1.12
N PHE A 131 -6.13 21.04 -2.02
CA PHE A 131 -5.30 19.85 -2.04
C PHE A 131 -3.88 20.12 -2.49
N PHE A 132 -2.97 19.30 -2.02
CA PHE A 132 -1.61 19.14 -2.51
C PHE A 132 -1.54 17.87 -3.34
N VAL A 133 -0.89 17.94 -4.52
CA VAL A 133 -0.66 16.80 -5.37
C VAL A 133 0.83 16.47 -5.41
N ALA A 134 1.16 15.20 -5.16
CA ALA A 134 2.50 14.65 -5.27
C ALA A 134 2.58 13.65 -6.42
N THR A 135 3.62 13.78 -7.27
CA THR A 135 3.96 12.77 -8.28
C THR A 135 5.48 12.66 -8.44
N LYS A 136 5.95 11.75 -9.31
CA LYS A 136 7.33 11.29 -9.25
C LYS A 136 7.95 11.13 -10.65
N MET A 137 9.26 11.40 -10.78
CA MET A 137 10.04 11.04 -11.94
C MET A 137 10.40 9.55 -11.91
N SER A 138 9.61 8.74 -12.62
CA SER A 138 9.70 7.26 -12.64
C SER A 138 10.49 6.73 -13.86
N ASN A 139 11.62 7.34 -14.17
CA ASN A 139 12.46 7.06 -15.34
C ASN A 139 13.31 5.77 -15.20
N PHE A 140 12.71 4.67 -14.75
CA PHE A 140 13.42 3.43 -14.40
C PHE A 140 14.00 2.68 -15.59
N SER A 141 13.30 2.66 -16.72
CA SER A 141 13.69 1.93 -17.92
C SER A 141 14.45 2.77 -18.92
N ASN A 142 14.27 4.07 -18.87
CA ASN A 142 14.94 5.02 -19.75
C ASN A 142 15.30 6.28 -18.97
N SER A 143 16.61 6.54 -18.82
CA SER A 143 17.16 7.70 -18.12
C SER A 143 17.57 8.84 -19.04
N ASP A 144 17.13 8.85 -20.31
CA ASP A 144 17.43 9.94 -21.24
C ASP A 144 16.75 11.23 -20.80
N TYR A 145 17.41 12.36 -21.02
CA TYR A 145 16.91 13.68 -20.66
C TYR A 145 15.53 13.96 -21.26
N ASP A 146 15.39 13.81 -22.59
CA ASP A 146 14.12 14.09 -23.29
C ASP A 146 12.98 13.21 -22.82
N PHE A 147 13.27 11.95 -22.48
CA PHE A 147 12.28 11.05 -21.89
C PHE A 147 11.80 11.55 -20.53
N GLY A 148 12.72 12.00 -19.67
CA GLY A 148 12.38 12.55 -18.35
C GLY A 148 11.57 13.84 -18.47
N VAL A 149 11.99 14.78 -19.31
CA VAL A 149 11.27 16.04 -19.56
C VAL A 149 9.84 15.76 -20.08
N LYS A 150 9.70 14.84 -21.03
CA LYS A 150 8.39 14.43 -21.54
C LYS A 150 7.51 13.78 -20.45
N MET A 151 8.10 12.98 -19.57
CA MET A 151 7.38 12.37 -18.44
C MET A 151 6.84 13.45 -17.50
N TYR A 152 7.64 14.43 -17.14
CA TYR A 152 7.21 15.56 -16.31
C TYR A 152 6.02 16.32 -16.90
N HIS A 153 6.09 16.72 -18.18
CA HIS A 153 5.00 17.42 -18.85
C HIS A 153 3.74 16.54 -19.00
N ASN A 154 3.91 15.23 -19.20
CA ASN A 154 2.78 14.31 -19.23
C ASN A 154 2.10 14.17 -17.86
N SER A 155 2.87 14.24 -16.76
CA SER A 155 2.31 14.24 -15.41
C SER A 155 1.41 15.46 -15.17
N LEU A 156 1.87 16.67 -15.51
CA LEU A 156 1.04 17.89 -15.45
C LEU A 156 -0.26 17.73 -16.25
N LYS A 157 -0.15 17.24 -17.48
CA LYS A 157 -1.31 17.02 -18.37
C LYS A 157 -2.30 16.00 -17.81
N LYS A 158 -1.81 14.84 -17.32
CA LYS A 158 -2.65 13.78 -16.78
C LYS A 158 -3.33 14.19 -15.47
N LEU A 159 -2.60 14.90 -14.61
CA LEU A 159 -3.11 15.43 -13.35
C LEU A 159 -4.02 16.65 -13.56
N GLN A 160 -4.02 17.26 -14.75
CA GLN A 160 -4.81 18.43 -15.11
C GLN A 160 -4.51 19.65 -14.20
N VAL A 161 -3.22 19.87 -13.92
CA VAL A 161 -2.73 20.96 -13.06
C VAL A 161 -1.62 21.75 -13.76
N ASP A 162 -1.47 23.03 -13.39
CA ASP A 162 -0.44 23.92 -13.94
C ASP A 162 0.86 23.83 -13.16
N TYR A 163 0.82 23.38 -11.91
CA TYR A 163 1.96 23.15 -11.04
C TYR A 163 1.74 21.94 -10.14
N ILE A 164 2.85 21.32 -9.70
CA ILE A 164 2.89 20.18 -8.79
C ILE A 164 3.41 20.65 -7.43
N ASP A 165 2.69 20.32 -6.35
CA ASP A 165 3.09 20.75 -5.01
C ASP A 165 4.32 19.99 -4.52
N TYR A 166 4.36 18.66 -4.69
CA TYR A 166 5.44 17.80 -4.22
C TYR A 166 5.94 16.90 -5.35
N TYR A 167 7.15 17.12 -5.81
CA TYR A 167 7.73 16.32 -6.89
C TYR A 167 8.92 15.50 -6.39
N LEU A 168 8.98 14.21 -6.74
CA LEU A 168 9.97 13.29 -6.21
C LEU A 168 10.85 12.68 -7.30
N LEU A 169 12.14 12.57 -7.03
CA LEU A 169 12.99 11.58 -7.69
C LEU A 169 12.57 10.20 -7.18
N HIS A 170 12.00 9.37 -8.06
CA HIS A 170 11.32 8.15 -7.65
C HIS A 170 12.30 7.02 -7.36
N MET A 171 12.24 6.44 -6.14
CA MET A 171 12.83 5.15 -5.80
C MET A 171 14.35 5.15 -6.01
N LEU A 172 15.06 6.06 -5.32
CA LEU A 172 16.52 6.05 -5.28
C LEU A 172 17.00 4.80 -4.53
N GLY A 173 18.16 4.28 -4.93
CA GLY A 173 18.79 3.11 -4.29
C GLY A 173 18.16 1.75 -4.61
N ALA A 174 17.11 1.70 -5.43
CA ALA A 174 16.44 0.44 -5.75
C ALA A 174 17.35 -0.54 -6.51
N PRO A 175 17.37 -1.82 -6.13
CA PRO A 175 18.18 -2.84 -6.78
C PRO A 175 17.97 -2.89 -8.29
N GLY A 176 19.07 -3.04 -9.04
CA GLY A 176 19.02 -3.15 -10.51
C GLY A 176 18.62 -1.87 -11.26
N LYS A 177 18.47 -0.74 -10.57
CA LYS A 177 18.27 0.56 -11.19
C LYS A 177 19.59 1.33 -11.21
N LYS A 178 19.75 2.22 -12.20
CA LYS A 178 20.82 3.23 -12.14
C LYS A 178 20.60 4.07 -10.88
N GLY A 179 21.69 4.43 -10.18
CA GLY A 179 21.64 5.31 -9.01
C GLY A 179 21.23 6.74 -9.33
N LEU A 180 21.35 7.62 -8.35
CA LEU A 180 21.07 9.04 -8.48
C LEU A 180 21.86 9.67 -9.64
N GLU A 181 23.15 9.36 -9.75
CA GLU A 181 24.04 9.86 -10.80
C GLU A 181 23.46 9.56 -12.18
N GLY A 182 23.32 8.29 -12.53
CA GLY A 182 22.96 7.87 -13.90
C GLY A 182 21.51 8.15 -14.29
N ARG A 183 20.63 8.51 -13.33
CA ARG A 183 19.23 8.83 -13.63
C ARG A 183 18.95 10.33 -13.65
N PHE A 184 19.75 11.13 -12.94
CA PHE A 184 19.39 12.52 -12.69
C PHE A 184 20.55 13.52 -12.81
N LEU A 185 21.78 13.14 -12.41
CA LEU A 185 22.91 14.07 -12.41
C LEU A 185 23.62 14.11 -13.77
N ASP A 186 24.04 12.94 -14.27
CA ASP A 186 24.87 12.83 -15.46
C ASP A 186 24.15 13.28 -16.74
N ASN A 187 22.82 13.23 -16.75
CA ASN A 187 21.99 13.57 -17.89
C ASN A 187 21.37 14.98 -17.81
N GLY A 188 21.64 15.75 -16.76
CA GLY A 188 21.08 17.10 -16.56
C GLY A 188 19.60 17.18 -16.19
N LEU A 189 18.96 16.04 -15.89
CA LEU A 189 17.53 16.02 -15.56
C LEU A 189 17.25 16.68 -14.22
N LEU A 190 18.16 16.55 -13.24
CA LEU A 190 18.01 17.27 -11.97
C LEU A 190 18.06 18.79 -12.16
N ASP A 191 18.96 19.28 -13.01
CA ASP A 191 19.05 20.73 -13.30
C ASP A 191 17.76 21.26 -13.94
N PHE A 192 17.12 20.45 -14.80
CA PHE A 192 15.79 20.76 -15.32
C PHE A 192 14.75 20.87 -14.21
N LEU A 193 14.68 19.89 -13.30
CA LEU A 193 13.71 19.89 -12.20
C LEU A 193 13.94 21.05 -11.21
N LEU A 194 15.22 21.42 -10.97
CA LEU A 194 15.56 22.60 -10.16
C LEU A 194 15.05 23.89 -10.80
N LYS A 195 15.20 24.05 -12.13
CA LYS A 195 14.64 25.18 -12.88
C LYS A 195 13.11 25.23 -12.81
N GLU A 196 12.44 24.07 -12.86
CA GLU A 196 10.99 23.99 -12.68
C GLU A 196 10.57 24.40 -11.26
N ARG A 197 11.39 24.07 -10.22
CA ARG A 197 11.19 24.53 -8.84
C ARG A 197 11.39 26.05 -8.72
N GLU A 198 12.45 26.61 -9.26
CA GLU A 198 12.70 28.06 -9.29
C GLU A 198 11.58 28.82 -9.99
N ALA A 199 11.00 28.25 -11.05
CA ALA A 199 9.89 28.83 -11.79
C ALA A 199 8.52 28.63 -11.09
N GLY A 200 8.47 27.96 -9.93
CA GLY A 200 7.25 27.72 -9.16
C GLY A 200 6.31 26.64 -9.76
N ARG A 201 6.72 25.93 -10.81
CA ARG A 201 5.94 24.81 -11.37
C ARG A 201 6.14 23.51 -10.60
N ILE A 202 7.20 23.40 -9.81
CA ILE A 202 7.37 22.47 -8.70
C ILE A 202 7.49 23.31 -7.43
N ARG A 203 6.62 23.10 -6.42
CA ARG A 203 6.72 23.87 -5.18
C ARG A 203 7.76 23.27 -4.24
N HIS A 204 7.77 21.93 -4.10
CA HIS A 204 8.69 21.18 -3.24
C HIS A 204 9.32 20.04 -4.04
N LEU A 205 10.65 19.95 -4.01
CA LEU A 205 11.42 18.89 -4.69
C LEU A 205 12.08 17.99 -3.65
N GLY A 206 11.79 16.70 -3.73
CA GLY A 206 12.35 15.70 -2.84
C GLY A 206 12.62 14.37 -3.57
N TRP A 207 12.76 13.30 -2.80
CA TRP A 207 12.97 11.98 -3.37
C TRP A 207 12.38 10.88 -2.49
N SER A 208 12.08 9.72 -3.09
CA SER A 208 11.69 8.51 -2.37
C SER A 208 12.82 7.48 -2.43
N PHE A 209 12.94 6.70 -1.37
CA PHE A 209 14.06 5.79 -1.18
C PHE A 209 13.62 4.35 -0.93
N HIS A 210 14.30 3.42 -1.62
CA HIS A 210 14.35 2.00 -1.34
C HIS A 210 15.75 1.51 -1.67
N GLY A 211 16.45 0.86 -0.75
CA GLY A 211 17.75 0.30 -1.08
C GLY A 211 18.77 0.31 0.06
N ILE A 212 20.04 0.39 -0.31
CA ILE A 212 21.19 0.24 0.57
C ILE A 212 21.65 1.57 1.17
N LYS A 213 22.34 1.47 2.31
CA LYS A 213 22.78 2.61 3.12
C LYS A 213 23.65 3.61 2.33
N GLU A 214 24.58 3.12 1.54
CA GLU A 214 25.51 3.93 0.77
C GLU A 214 24.81 4.87 -0.20
N GLU A 215 23.75 4.39 -0.86
CA GLU A 215 22.96 5.22 -1.81
C GLU A 215 22.09 6.24 -1.06
N PHE A 216 21.58 5.88 0.13
CA PHE A 216 20.86 6.82 0.98
C PHE A 216 21.75 7.96 1.45
N ASP A 217 22.91 7.62 2.04
CA ASP A 217 23.85 8.59 2.58
C ASP A 217 24.36 9.56 1.50
N LYS A 218 24.64 9.07 0.28
CA LYS A 218 24.99 9.91 -0.87
C LYS A 218 23.88 10.89 -1.22
N ALA A 219 22.64 10.43 -1.37
CA ALA A 219 21.51 11.28 -1.71
C ALA A 219 21.24 12.33 -0.63
N LEU A 220 21.36 11.94 0.65
CA LEU A 220 21.17 12.83 1.79
C LEU A 220 22.29 13.87 1.91
N ALA A 221 23.57 13.50 1.65
CA ALA A 221 24.70 14.42 1.66
C ALA A 221 24.56 15.55 0.63
N LEU A 222 23.85 15.32 -0.46
CA LEU A 222 23.59 16.33 -1.49
C LEU A 222 22.53 17.37 -1.07
N HIS A 223 21.94 17.24 0.12
CA HIS A 223 21.00 18.23 0.66
C HIS A 223 21.65 19.62 0.77
N ASP A 224 22.91 19.70 1.18
CA ASP A 224 23.63 20.97 1.33
C ASP A 224 23.79 21.73 0.00
N LYS A 225 23.71 21.00 -1.13
CA LYS A 225 23.80 21.57 -2.50
C LYS A 225 22.43 21.82 -3.13
N TYR A 226 21.49 20.86 -2.98
CA TYR A 226 20.24 20.90 -3.74
C TYR A 226 19.03 21.29 -2.89
N HIS A 227 19.19 21.38 -1.58
CA HIS A 227 18.15 21.77 -0.61
C HIS A 227 16.86 20.96 -0.82
N TRP A 228 16.93 19.65 -0.52
CA TRP A 228 15.75 18.77 -0.57
C TRP A 228 14.67 19.28 0.38
N ASP A 229 13.47 19.49 -0.12
CA ASP A 229 12.35 20.05 0.64
C ASP A 229 11.67 18.99 1.52
N PHE A 230 11.77 17.72 1.13
CA PHE A 230 11.22 16.57 1.88
C PHE A 230 11.83 15.26 1.37
N ILE A 231 11.70 14.20 2.18
CA ILE A 231 12.16 12.85 1.80
C ILE A 231 11.07 11.84 2.14
N GLN A 232 10.81 10.90 1.22
CA GLN A 232 9.83 9.84 1.40
C GLN A 232 10.52 8.52 1.69
N ILE A 233 10.22 7.92 2.85
CA ILE A 233 10.80 6.65 3.32
C ILE A 233 9.73 5.65 3.73
N GLN A 234 10.06 4.37 3.68
CA GLN A 234 9.29 3.30 4.30
C GLN A 234 9.46 3.39 5.82
N LEU A 235 8.35 3.49 6.56
CA LEU A 235 8.37 3.59 8.02
C LEU A 235 7.12 2.95 8.62
N ASN A 236 7.33 1.94 9.46
CA ASN A 236 6.32 1.26 10.27
C ASN A 236 7.00 0.59 11.47
N TYR A 237 6.22 0.05 12.41
CA TYR A 237 6.77 -0.52 13.65
C TYR A 237 7.60 -1.79 13.44
N SER A 238 7.38 -2.53 12.33
CA SER A 238 8.22 -3.69 11.99
C SER A 238 9.56 -3.26 11.40
N ASP A 239 9.52 -2.41 10.36
CA ASP A 239 10.74 -1.95 9.69
C ASP A 239 11.55 -0.94 10.50
N TRP A 240 11.00 -0.46 11.61
CA TRP A 240 11.72 0.45 12.50
C TRP A 240 13.09 -0.10 12.89
N LYS A 241 13.13 -1.38 13.30
CA LYS A 241 14.37 -2.09 13.65
C LYS A 241 14.59 -3.42 12.89
N HIS A 242 13.63 -3.84 12.08
CA HIS A 242 13.62 -5.17 11.47
C HIS A 242 13.28 -5.11 9.98
N ALA A 243 13.87 -4.16 9.25
CA ALA A 243 13.66 -4.07 7.81
C ALA A 243 14.15 -5.34 7.09
N SER A 244 13.38 -5.79 6.11
CA SER A 244 13.66 -7.03 5.39
C SER A 244 14.57 -6.82 4.17
N GLY A 245 15.30 -7.86 3.79
CA GLY A 245 16.17 -7.88 2.61
C GLY A 245 17.33 -6.89 2.73
N ASN A 246 17.52 -6.07 1.70
CA ASN A 246 18.55 -5.02 1.65
C ASN A 246 18.03 -3.65 2.13
N ASN A 247 16.80 -3.58 2.63
CA ASN A 247 16.25 -2.35 3.15
C ASN A 247 16.93 -1.97 4.48
N ILE A 248 17.00 -0.67 4.72
CA ILE A 248 17.60 -0.10 5.93
C ILE A 248 16.49 0.04 6.98
N ASN A 249 16.85 -0.17 8.24
CA ASN A 249 15.93 0.11 9.35
C ASN A 249 15.45 1.57 9.32
N ALA A 250 14.16 1.75 9.54
CA ALA A 250 13.54 3.06 9.44
C ALA A 250 14.01 4.04 10.53
N ASP A 251 14.47 3.55 11.69
CA ASP A 251 15.05 4.36 12.74
C ASP A 251 16.33 5.09 12.28
N TYR A 252 17.18 4.40 11.51
CA TYR A 252 18.36 5.02 10.89
C TYR A 252 17.95 6.08 9.88
N LEU A 253 17.10 5.73 8.91
CA LEU A 253 16.65 6.63 7.86
C LEU A 253 16.03 7.91 8.45
N TYR A 254 15.09 7.74 9.36
CA TYR A 254 14.41 8.84 10.02
C TYR A 254 15.36 9.72 10.83
N SER A 255 16.28 9.12 11.59
CA SER A 255 17.21 9.86 12.42
C SER A 255 18.18 10.72 11.60
N GLU A 256 18.70 10.19 10.49
CA GLU A 256 19.62 10.94 9.62
C GLU A 256 18.90 12.09 8.90
N ILE A 257 17.66 11.89 8.44
CA ILE A 257 16.84 12.94 7.83
C ILE A 257 16.50 14.03 8.88
N ALA A 258 16.11 13.62 10.09
CA ALA A 258 15.74 14.54 11.15
C ALA A 258 16.90 15.44 11.62
N LYS A 259 18.16 14.95 11.58
CA LYS A 259 19.37 15.76 11.88
C LYS A 259 19.54 16.93 10.91
N LYS A 260 19.03 16.80 9.68
CA LYS A 260 19.07 17.86 8.67
C LYS A 260 17.81 18.71 8.61
N ASP A 261 16.92 18.51 9.58
CA ASP A 261 15.63 19.24 9.70
C ASP A 261 14.70 19.07 8.48
N ILE A 262 14.82 17.97 7.73
CA ILE A 262 14.03 17.70 6.53
C ILE A 262 12.73 17.00 6.92
N PRO A 263 11.56 17.44 6.41
CA PRO A 263 10.28 16.74 6.59
C PRO A 263 10.27 15.37 5.96
N VAL A 264 9.60 14.41 6.63
CA VAL A 264 9.48 13.02 6.19
C VAL A 264 8.06 12.73 5.71
N VAL A 265 7.93 12.22 4.50
CA VAL A 265 6.71 11.58 4.00
C VAL A 265 6.85 10.07 4.22
N VAL A 266 5.87 9.46 4.88
CA VAL A 266 5.91 8.02 5.18
C VAL A 266 5.15 7.23 4.12
N MET A 267 5.82 6.24 3.54
CA MET A 267 5.20 5.18 2.74
C MET A 267 5.24 3.83 3.46
N GLU A 268 4.42 2.88 3.02
CA GLU A 268 4.34 1.51 3.58
C GLU A 268 4.06 1.45 5.10
N PRO A 269 3.15 2.27 5.64
CA PRO A 269 2.84 2.23 7.08
C PRO A 269 2.25 0.88 7.50
N LEU A 270 1.62 0.14 6.57
CA LEU A 270 1.05 -1.20 6.78
C LEU A 270 1.79 -2.33 6.05
N LEU A 271 2.97 -2.08 5.45
CA LEU A 271 3.68 -3.08 4.63
C LEU A 271 2.78 -3.75 3.59
N GLY A 272 2.05 -2.94 2.81
CA GLY A 272 1.10 -3.44 1.81
C GLY A 272 -0.11 -4.18 2.39
N GLY A 273 -0.41 -3.99 3.66
CA GLY A 273 -1.50 -4.63 4.40
C GLY A 273 -1.03 -5.80 5.30
N ARG A 274 0.26 -6.15 5.28
CA ARG A 274 0.80 -7.25 6.12
C ARG A 274 0.62 -7.00 7.62
N LEU A 275 0.70 -5.76 8.07
CA LEU A 275 0.51 -5.39 9.48
C LEU A 275 -0.95 -5.35 9.93
N SER A 276 -1.91 -5.54 9.02
CA SER A 276 -3.32 -5.77 9.34
C SER A 276 -3.79 -7.20 9.07
N ASN A 277 -3.02 -7.98 8.30
CA ASN A 277 -3.25 -9.41 8.06
C ASN A 277 -2.22 -10.24 8.85
N ILE A 278 -2.49 -10.40 10.13
CA ILE A 278 -1.59 -10.97 11.14
C ILE A 278 -2.18 -12.23 11.76
N PRO A 279 -1.37 -13.11 12.41
CA PRO A 279 -1.85 -14.28 13.13
C PRO A 279 -2.82 -13.90 14.26
N GLU A 280 -3.81 -14.79 14.52
CA GLU A 280 -4.90 -14.58 15.49
C GLU A 280 -4.41 -14.15 16.88
N HIS A 281 -3.37 -14.80 17.41
CA HIS A 281 -2.86 -14.44 18.75
C HIS A 281 -2.20 -13.06 18.79
N ILE A 282 -1.64 -12.57 17.67
CA ILE A 282 -1.11 -11.20 17.55
C ILE A 282 -2.29 -10.22 17.42
N PHE A 283 -3.31 -10.59 16.64
CA PHE A 283 -4.55 -9.81 16.53
C PHE A 283 -5.17 -9.62 17.93
N THR A 284 -5.35 -10.71 18.68
CA THR A 284 -5.89 -10.69 20.05
C THR A 284 -5.06 -9.78 20.97
N ARG A 285 -3.72 -9.93 20.96
CA ARG A 285 -2.79 -9.09 21.72
C ARG A 285 -2.99 -7.59 21.47
N LEU A 286 -3.12 -7.19 20.20
CA LEU A 286 -3.33 -5.79 19.82
C LEU A 286 -4.73 -5.30 20.24
N LYS A 287 -5.75 -6.13 20.09
CA LYS A 287 -7.14 -5.81 20.47
C LYS A 287 -7.35 -5.74 21.98
N GLU A 288 -6.68 -6.58 22.77
CA GLU A 288 -6.74 -6.51 24.24
C GLU A 288 -6.18 -5.18 24.76
N ARG A 289 -5.14 -4.64 24.11
CA ARG A 289 -4.54 -3.37 24.49
C ARG A 289 -5.34 -2.14 24.01
N ASN A 290 -6.02 -2.25 22.87
CA ASN A 290 -6.89 -1.20 22.31
C ASN A 290 -8.14 -1.84 21.69
N PRO A 291 -9.16 -2.18 22.51
CA PRO A 291 -10.36 -2.86 22.05
C PRO A 291 -11.15 -2.09 20.98
N GLU A 292 -11.21 -0.77 21.10
CA GLU A 292 -11.99 0.10 20.20
C GLU A 292 -11.25 0.41 18.89
N GLY A 293 -9.91 0.42 18.89
CA GLY A 293 -9.11 0.70 17.70
C GLY A 293 -9.00 -0.48 16.76
N SER A 294 -8.86 -0.22 15.48
CA SER A 294 -8.49 -1.25 14.50
C SER A 294 -7.04 -1.71 14.71
N VAL A 295 -6.71 -2.91 14.24
CA VAL A 295 -5.31 -3.38 14.22
C VAL A 295 -4.44 -2.46 13.37
N ALA A 296 -4.98 -1.93 12.26
CA ALA A 296 -4.28 -0.99 11.39
C ALA A 296 -3.96 0.33 12.11
N SER A 297 -4.81 0.78 13.03
CA SER A 297 -4.61 2.04 13.77
C SER A 297 -3.30 2.07 14.57
N TRP A 298 -2.82 0.93 15.05
CA TRP A 298 -1.51 0.84 15.73
C TRP A 298 -0.36 1.24 14.81
N ALA A 299 -0.36 0.72 13.58
CA ALA A 299 0.68 1.03 12.60
C ALA A 299 0.59 2.49 12.12
N PHE A 300 -0.62 3.02 11.94
CA PHE A 300 -0.82 4.43 11.57
C PHE A 300 -0.42 5.37 12.72
N ARG A 301 -0.78 5.07 13.97
CA ARG A 301 -0.33 5.85 15.13
C ARG A 301 1.20 5.82 15.25
N PHE A 302 1.83 4.66 15.02
CA PHE A 302 3.30 4.55 15.03
C PHE A 302 3.91 5.44 13.97
N ALA A 303 3.46 5.32 12.71
CA ALA A 303 3.99 6.08 11.58
C ALA A 303 3.76 7.60 11.72
N GLY A 304 2.65 8.01 12.33
CA GLY A 304 2.31 9.41 12.53
C GLY A 304 2.92 10.05 13.79
N SER A 305 3.44 9.25 14.74
CA SER A 305 3.95 9.78 16.02
C SER A 305 5.27 10.58 15.93
N PRO A 306 6.25 10.24 15.06
CA PRO A 306 7.50 10.99 15.00
C PRO A 306 7.27 12.42 14.50
N GLU A 307 7.95 13.39 15.14
CA GLU A 307 7.69 14.83 14.95
C GLU A 307 7.99 15.34 13.55
N LYS A 308 9.04 14.81 12.87
CA LYS A 308 9.41 15.22 11.52
C LYS A 308 8.57 14.58 10.41
N VAL A 309 7.60 13.75 10.75
CA VAL A 309 6.67 13.19 9.75
C VAL A 309 5.68 14.25 9.31
N LEU A 310 5.69 14.61 8.03
CA LEU A 310 4.77 15.55 7.40
C LEU A 310 3.42 14.89 7.13
N THR A 311 3.43 13.72 6.52
CA THR A 311 2.22 12.96 6.18
C THR A 311 2.51 11.47 6.07
N VAL A 312 1.50 10.64 6.32
CA VAL A 312 1.56 9.18 6.23
C VAL A 312 0.63 8.71 5.13
N LEU A 313 1.21 8.09 4.09
CA LEU A 313 0.49 7.66 2.90
C LEU A 313 -0.25 6.35 3.14
N SER A 314 -1.54 6.31 2.86
CA SER A 314 -2.34 5.10 2.87
C SER A 314 -3.07 4.87 1.55
N GLY A 315 -2.98 3.64 1.02
CA GLY A 315 -3.76 3.20 -0.14
C GLY A 315 -5.14 2.74 0.29
N MET A 316 -6.10 3.66 0.33
CA MET A 316 -7.46 3.42 0.80
C MET A 316 -8.38 3.06 -0.37
N THR A 317 -8.45 1.75 -0.68
CA THR A 317 -9.24 1.20 -1.80
C THR A 317 -10.74 1.13 -1.50
N TYR A 318 -11.11 1.06 -0.20
CA TYR A 318 -12.49 0.94 0.27
C TYR A 318 -12.83 2.05 1.24
N MET A 319 -14.11 2.41 1.32
CA MET A 319 -14.60 3.48 2.20
C MET A 319 -14.29 3.19 3.67
N GLU A 320 -14.38 1.93 4.09
CA GLU A 320 -14.10 1.48 5.45
C GLU A 320 -12.64 1.76 5.84
N HIS A 321 -11.69 1.54 4.92
CA HIS A 321 -10.28 1.88 5.14
C HIS A 321 -10.08 3.39 5.33
N LEU A 322 -10.75 4.20 4.48
CA LEU A 322 -10.66 5.65 4.55
C LEU A 322 -11.24 6.18 5.87
N GLN A 323 -12.40 5.69 6.26
CA GLN A 323 -13.06 6.08 7.50
C GLN A 323 -12.24 5.70 8.76
N ASP A 324 -11.67 4.50 8.79
CA ASP A 324 -10.83 4.04 9.90
C ASP A 324 -9.56 4.88 10.06
N ASN A 325 -8.90 5.17 8.93
CA ASN A 325 -7.69 5.98 8.93
C ASN A 325 -7.96 7.44 9.31
N ILE A 326 -9.09 8.01 8.86
CA ILE A 326 -9.52 9.36 9.29
C ILE A 326 -9.75 9.38 10.80
N ARG A 327 -10.43 8.39 11.39
CA ARG A 327 -10.61 8.31 12.86
C ARG A 327 -9.28 8.29 13.58
N THR A 328 -8.30 7.55 13.07
CA THR A 328 -6.97 7.44 13.68
C THR A 328 -6.22 8.77 13.72
N TYR A 329 -6.44 9.64 12.73
CA TYR A 329 -5.75 10.92 12.62
C TYR A 329 -6.61 12.16 12.93
N SER A 330 -7.81 11.97 13.50
CA SER A 330 -8.76 13.06 13.75
C SER A 330 -9.26 13.15 15.20
N PRO A 331 -8.42 13.58 16.16
CA PRO A 331 -6.98 13.90 16.05
C PRO A 331 -6.08 12.66 16.26
N LEU A 332 -4.83 12.74 15.81
CA LEU A 332 -3.82 11.76 16.21
C LEU A 332 -3.60 11.80 17.73
N VAL A 333 -3.62 10.63 18.34
CA VAL A 333 -3.06 10.41 19.68
C VAL A 333 -1.70 9.74 19.50
N PRO A 334 -0.58 10.46 19.71
CA PRO A 334 0.76 9.89 19.55
C PRO A 334 0.99 8.70 20.49
N LEU A 335 1.83 7.75 20.07
CA LEU A 335 2.18 6.61 20.90
C LEU A 335 3.06 7.04 22.09
N THR A 336 2.75 6.51 23.28
CA THR A 336 3.63 6.56 24.45
C THR A 336 4.86 5.67 24.24
N GLN A 337 5.89 5.83 25.06
CA GLN A 337 7.05 4.94 25.00
C GLN A 337 6.67 3.48 25.29
N GLU A 338 5.80 3.24 26.27
CA GLU A 338 5.29 1.91 26.58
C GLU A 338 4.55 1.27 25.40
N GLU A 339 3.76 2.03 24.65
CA GLU A 339 3.10 1.54 23.43
C GLU A 339 4.11 1.23 22.30
N LYS A 340 5.19 2.02 22.18
CA LYS A 340 6.27 1.74 21.22
C LYS A 340 7.01 0.45 21.57
N ASP A 341 7.33 0.24 22.85
CA ASP A 341 7.99 -0.97 23.33
C ASP A 341 7.10 -2.20 23.11
N PHE A 342 5.80 -2.08 23.38
CA PHE A 342 4.80 -3.11 23.09
C PHE A 342 4.73 -3.48 21.60
N LEU A 343 4.83 -2.50 20.69
CA LEU A 343 4.85 -2.75 19.25
C LEU A 343 6.19 -3.36 18.79
N GLU A 344 7.30 -3.01 19.42
CA GLU A 344 8.59 -3.67 19.18
C GLU A 344 8.54 -5.17 19.53
N GLU A 345 8.00 -5.51 20.71
CA GLU A 345 7.78 -6.91 21.09
C GLU A 345 6.84 -7.63 20.10
N THR A 346 5.79 -6.93 19.64
CA THR A 346 4.85 -7.47 18.66
C THR A 346 5.54 -7.73 17.31
N ALA A 347 6.41 -6.83 16.85
CA ALA A 347 7.22 -7.03 15.64
C ALA A 347 8.12 -8.27 15.78
N GLN A 348 8.80 -8.45 16.91
CA GLN A 348 9.63 -9.63 17.18
C GLN A 348 8.82 -10.94 17.16
N LEU A 349 7.58 -10.93 17.67
CA LEU A 349 6.69 -12.09 17.56
C LEU A 349 6.32 -12.39 16.10
N MET A 350 6.05 -11.36 15.29
CA MET A 350 5.73 -11.52 13.86
C MET A 350 6.90 -12.11 13.06
N LEU A 351 8.15 -11.79 13.40
CA LEU A 351 9.33 -12.32 12.72
C LEU A 351 9.50 -13.84 12.88
N ARG A 352 8.81 -14.47 13.84
CA ARG A 352 8.83 -15.94 14.01
C ARG A 352 8.03 -16.67 12.94
N TYR A 353 7.22 -15.95 12.16
CA TYR A 353 6.42 -16.53 11.06
C TYR A 353 7.20 -16.47 9.76
N PRO A 354 7.29 -17.60 9.00
CA PRO A 354 8.09 -17.69 7.77
C PRO A 354 7.37 -17.06 6.58
N THR A 355 6.85 -15.84 6.73
CA THR A 355 6.23 -15.10 5.64
C THR A 355 7.27 -14.55 4.68
N VAL A 356 6.92 -14.47 3.39
CA VAL A 356 7.71 -13.77 2.38
C VAL A 356 7.44 -12.27 2.51
N PRO A 357 8.46 -11.38 2.49
CA PRO A 357 8.28 -9.94 2.70
C PRO A 357 7.62 -9.21 1.49
N CYS A 358 6.67 -9.85 0.82
CA CYS A 358 5.94 -9.27 -0.31
C CYS A 358 4.84 -8.32 0.19
N ASN A 359 4.86 -7.07 -0.29
CA ASN A 359 3.85 -6.04 0.00
C ASN A 359 2.88 -5.79 -1.18
N ASP A 360 2.78 -6.72 -2.13
CA ASP A 360 1.88 -6.68 -3.28
C ASP A 360 1.96 -5.37 -4.11
N CYS A 361 3.17 -4.84 -4.29
CA CYS A 361 3.38 -3.61 -5.08
C CYS A 361 3.25 -3.82 -6.59
N LYS A 362 3.35 -5.06 -7.08
CA LYS A 362 3.23 -5.48 -8.49
C LYS A 362 4.32 -4.95 -9.43
N TYR A 363 5.42 -4.40 -8.93
CA TYR A 363 6.53 -3.95 -9.79
C TYR A 363 7.24 -5.11 -10.52
N CYS A 364 7.13 -6.33 -10.01
CA CYS A 364 7.62 -7.54 -10.69
C CYS A 364 6.73 -8.01 -11.85
N MET A 365 5.61 -7.31 -12.11
CA MET A 365 4.66 -7.65 -13.18
C MET A 365 4.80 -6.70 -14.38
N PRO A 366 4.47 -7.19 -15.61
CA PRO A 366 4.07 -8.55 -15.94
C PRO A 366 5.25 -9.53 -15.97
N CYS A 367 5.03 -10.76 -15.51
CA CYS A 367 5.98 -11.85 -15.74
C CYS A 367 5.92 -12.28 -17.22
N PRO A 368 7.05 -12.40 -17.95
CA PRO A 368 7.04 -12.81 -19.35
C PRO A 368 6.48 -14.23 -19.58
N TYR A 369 6.42 -15.05 -18.54
CA TYR A 369 5.83 -16.39 -18.54
C TYR A 369 4.41 -16.44 -17.96
N GLY A 370 3.77 -15.29 -17.78
CA GLY A 370 2.39 -15.18 -17.35
C GLY A 370 2.11 -15.48 -15.85
N ILE A 371 3.15 -15.68 -15.03
CA ILE A 371 2.99 -16.05 -13.61
C ILE A 371 2.42 -14.88 -12.83
N ASP A 372 1.46 -15.16 -11.95
CA ASP A 372 0.95 -14.19 -10.98
C ASP A 372 1.78 -14.19 -9.69
N ILE A 373 2.97 -13.59 -9.78
CA ILE A 373 3.95 -13.55 -8.69
C ILE A 373 3.34 -13.02 -7.39
N PRO A 374 2.68 -11.84 -7.36
CA PRO A 374 2.11 -11.32 -6.13
C PRO A 374 0.99 -12.20 -5.57
N GLY A 375 0.10 -12.72 -6.43
CA GLY A 375 -1.00 -13.59 -6.02
C GLY A 375 -0.51 -14.84 -5.29
N ILE A 376 0.58 -15.44 -5.76
CA ILE A 376 1.21 -16.62 -5.14
C ILE A 376 1.76 -16.27 -3.75
N LEU A 377 2.54 -15.19 -3.65
CA LEU A 377 3.21 -14.80 -2.40
C LEU A 377 2.21 -14.33 -1.33
N VAL A 378 1.17 -13.60 -1.74
CA VAL A 378 0.09 -13.14 -0.85
C VAL A 378 -0.71 -14.32 -0.32
N HIS A 379 -1.07 -15.28 -1.19
CA HIS A 379 -1.75 -16.51 -0.76
C HIS A 379 -0.91 -17.30 0.24
N TYR A 380 0.37 -17.50 -0.04
CA TYR A 380 1.29 -18.18 0.86
C TYR A 380 1.32 -17.50 2.24
N ASN A 381 1.52 -16.18 2.28
CA ASN A 381 1.57 -15.41 3.53
C ASN A 381 0.25 -15.52 4.32
N LYS A 382 -0.89 -15.48 3.62
CA LYS A 382 -2.20 -15.67 4.23
C LYS A 382 -2.28 -17.03 4.92
N CYS A 383 -1.89 -18.11 4.24
CA CYS A 383 -1.90 -19.46 4.82
C CYS A 383 -0.96 -19.60 6.01
N VAL A 384 0.22 -18.94 5.98
CA VAL A 384 1.13 -18.88 7.14
C VAL A 384 0.43 -18.23 8.34
N ASN A 385 -0.21 -17.09 8.16
CA ASN A 385 -0.85 -16.34 9.22
C ASN A 385 -2.09 -17.05 9.79
N GLU A 386 -2.84 -17.76 8.93
CA GLU A 386 -4.05 -18.51 9.31
C GLU A 386 -3.74 -19.93 9.86
N GLY A 387 -2.47 -20.32 9.94
CA GLY A 387 -2.09 -21.65 10.43
C GLY A 387 -2.38 -22.80 9.46
N TYR A 388 -2.55 -22.51 8.16
CA TYR A 388 -2.83 -23.50 7.12
C TYR A 388 -1.54 -24.00 6.43
N MET A 389 -0.45 -24.10 7.19
CA MET A 389 0.86 -24.59 6.74
C MET A 389 1.25 -25.85 7.51
N PRO A 390 0.64 -27.03 7.23
CA PRO A 390 1.01 -28.28 7.90
C PRO A 390 2.46 -28.65 7.57
N LYS A 391 3.17 -29.20 8.56
CA LYS A 391 4.56 -29.62 8.43
C LYS A 391 4.71 -31.14 8.28
N SER A 392 3.68 -31.87 8.66
CA SER A 392 3.65 -33.33 8.66
C SER A 392 2.22 -33.84 8.47
N ARG A 393 2.09 -35.05 7.89
CA ARG A 393 0.81 -35.77 7.80
C ARG A 393 0.23 -36.12 9.18
N GLN A 394 1.05 -36.13 10.23
CA GLN A 394 0.67 -36.40 11.60
C GLN A 394 0.11 -35.16 12.31
N ASP A 395 0.18 -34.00 11.70
CA ASP A 395 -0.39 -32.78 12.30
C ASP A 395 -1.90 -32.96 12.48
N GLU A 396 -2.43 -32.64 13.66
CA GLU A 396 -3.83 -32.82 14.02
C GLU A 396 -4.80 -32.16 13.03
N ASN A 397 -4.41 -31.00 12.48
CA ASN A 397 -5.22 -30.25 11.51
C ASN A 397 -4.82 -30.48 10.05
N TYR A 398 -3.97 -31.50 9.74
CA TYR A 398 -3.38 -31.73 8.42
C TYR A 398 -4.42 -31.67 7.28
N ALA A 399 -5.47 -32.48 7.37
CA ALA A 399 -6.48 -32.56 6.29
C ALA A 399 -7.19 -31.22 6.03
N LYS A 400 -7.52 -30.48 7.09
CA LYS A 400 -8.15 -29.15 7.02
C LYS A 400 -7.19 -28.12 6.41
N ALA A 401 -5.97 -28.05 6.92
CA ALA A 401 -4.95 -27.09 6.49
C ALA A 401 -4.53 -27.33 5.03
N ARG A 402 -4.28 -28.61 4.66
CA ARG A 402 -3.99 -29.01 3.27
C ARG A 402 -5.08 -28.57 2.31
N ARG A 403 -6.35 -28.87 2.64
CA ARG A 403 -7.50 -28.49 1.82
C ARG A 403 -7.63 -26.98 1.70
N ALA A 404 -7.49 -26.24 2.80
CA ALA A 404 -7.56 -24.79 2.81
C ALA A 404 -6.47 -24.16 1.94
N PHE A 405 -5.23 -24.65 2.04
CA PHE A 405 -4.10 -24.18 1.23
C PHE A 405 -4.37 -24.43 -0.27
N LEU A 406 -4.59 -25.70 -0.67
CA LEU A 406 -4.72 -26.08 -2.08
C LEU A 406 -5.94 -25.44 -2.76
N ALA A 407 -7.12 -25.47 -2.11
CA ALA A 407 -8.32 -24.83 -2.65
C ALA A 407 -8.19 -23.30 -2.71
N GLY A 408 -7.54 -22.70 -1.72
CA GLY A 408 -7.24 -21.27 -1.72
C GLY A 408 -6.26 -20.90 -2.82
N TYR A 409 -5.23 -21.70 -3.04
CA TYR A 409 -4.24 -21.51 -4.12
C TYR A 409 -4.89 -21.50 -5.50
N ASP A 410 -5.72 -22.51 -5.80
CA ASP A 410 -6.42 -22.61 -7.09
C ASP A 410 -7.43 -21.47 -7.31
N ARG A 411 -8.03 -20.94 -6.23
CA ARG A 411 -8.95 -19.78 -6.32
C ARG A 411 -8.21 -18.47 -6.53
N SER A 412 -7.07 -18.29 -5.85
CA SER A 412 -6.31 -17.05 -5.86
C SER A 412 -5.45 -16.92 -7.12
N VAL A 413 -4.94 -18.05 -7.63
CA VAL A 413 -4.00 -18.08 -8.75
C VAL A 413 -4.45 -19.10 -9.79
N PRO A 414 -4.95 -18.65 -10.96
CA PRO A 414 -5.33 -19.54 -12.07
C PRO A 414 -4.18 -20.51 -12.44
N LYS A 415 -4.50 -21.76 -12.79
CA LYS A 415 -3.50 -22.83 -13.01
C LYS A 415 -2.36 -22.44 -13.95
N LEU A 416 -2.66 -21.77 -15.07
CA LEU A 416 -1.66 -21.30 -16.03
C LEU A 416 -0.77 -20.15 -15.51
N ARG A 417 -1.05 -19.65 -14.31
CA ARG A 417 -0.32 -18.53 -13.69
C ARG A 417 0.36 -18.91 -12.36
N GLN A 418 0.37 -20.22 -12.04
CA GLN A 418 0.95 -20.76 -10.81
C GLN A 418 2.47 -20.85 -10.86
N ALA A 419 3.08 -21.09 -9.69
CA ALA A 419 4.53 -21.11 -9.47
C ALA A 419 5.26 -22.18 -10.27
N SER A 420 4.58 -23.30 -10.61
CA SER A 420 5.13 -24.41 -11.44
C SER A 420 5.62 -23.96 -12.82
N HIS A 421 5.14 -22.83 -13.33
CA HIS A 421 5.59 -22.28 -14.61
C HIS A 421 6.86 -21.41 -14.50
N CYS A 422 7.42 -21.23 -13.30
CA CYS A 422 8.62 -20.43 -13.12
C CYS A 422 9.86 -21.16 -13.62
N ILE A 423 10.54 -20.59 -14.62
CA ILE A 423 11.79 -21.14 -15.17
C ILE A 423 13.06 -20.61 -14.48
N GLY A 424 12.92 -19.77 -13.47
CA GLY A 424 14.07 -19.21 -12.73
C GLY A 424 14.85 -18.12 -13.45
N CYS A 425 14.29 -17.45 -14.47
CA CYS A 425 15.00 -16.45 -15.29
C CYS A 425 15.47 -15.19 -14.53
N GLY A 426 14.96 -14.91 -13.33
CA GLY A 426 15.40 -13.82 -12.47
C GLY A 426 15.00 -12.40 -12.92
N GLN A 427 14.28 -12.22 -14.03
CA GLN A 427 13.93 -10.89 -14.56
C GLN A 427 13.04 -10.06 -13.59
N CYS A 428 12.34 -10.71 -12.67
CA CYS A 428 11.51 -10.05 -11.66
C CYS A 428 12.31 -9.45 -10.49
N ASN A 429 13.50 -10.01 -10.16
CA ASN A 429 14.27 -9.60 -8.97
C ASN A 429 14.68 -8.12 -8.97
N PRO A 430 15.19 -7.53 -10.09
CA PRO A 430 15.57 -6.12 -10.13
C PRO A 430 14.42 -5.13 -9.95
N HIS A 431 13.18 -5.60 -10.00
CA HIS A 431 11.99 -4.78 -9.82
C HIS A 431 11.41 -4.84 -8.41
N CYS A 432 11.94 -5.72 -7.55
CA CYS A 432 11.41 -5.92 -6.20
C CYS A 432 12.01 -4.93 -5.19
N PRO A 433 11.23 -3.97 -4.65
CA PRO A 433 11.73 -3.03 -3.64
C PRO A 433 12.03 -3.71 -2.30
N GLN A 434 11.51 -4.91 -2.08
CA GLN A 434 11.76 -5.71 -0.87
C GLN A 434 12.95 -6.67 -1.03
N SER A 435 13.68 -6.61 -2.16
CA SER A 435 14.84 -7.47 -2.45
C SER A 435 14.56 -8.97 -2.32
N ILE A 436 13.34 -9.41 -2.63
CA ILE A 436 12.96 -10.82 -2.60
C ILE A 436 13.66 -11.55 -3.75
N ASP A 437 14.30 -12.67 -3.45
CA ASP A 437 14.70 -13.65 -4.48
C ASP A 437 13.45 -14.42 -4.95
N ILE A 438 12.72 -13.77 -5.86
CA ILE A 438 11.39 -14.22 -6.31
C ILE A 438 11.43 -15.64 -6.89
N PRO A 439 12.35 -16.01 -7.82
CA PRO A 439 12.39 -17.37 -8.34
C PRO A 439 12.60 -18.42 -7.24
N LYS A 440 13.48 -18.15 -6.28
CA LYS A 440 13.74 -19.05 -5.15
C LYS A 440 12.48 -19.28 -4.31
N GLU A 441 11.75 -18.20 -4.01
CA GLU A 441 10.50 -18.28 -3.26
C GLU A 441 9.40 -19.01 -4.04
N LEU A 442 9.26 -18.73 -5.33
CA LEU A 442 8.29 -19.44 -6.18
C LEU A 442 8.57 -20.93 -6.25
N HIS A 443 9.83 -21.35 -6.45
CA HIS A 443 10.21 -22.77 -6.47
C HIS A 443 10.03 -23.44 -5.09
N ARG A 444 10.25 -22.71 -3.99
CA ARG A 444 9.99 -23.21 -2.65
C ARG A 444 8.50 -23.46 -2.42
N ILE A 445 7.66 -22.52 -2.84
CA ILE A 445 6.20 -22.63 -2.72
C ILE A 445 5.68 -23.76 -3.62
N ASP A 446 6.17 -23.86 -4.85
CA ASP A 446 5.77 -24.93 -5.79
C ASP A 446 6.08 -26.33 -5.22
N ARG A 447 7.29 -26.54 -4.71
CA ARG A 447 7.64 -27.79 -4.03
C ARG A 447 6.69 -28.11 -2.88
N TYR A 448 6.33 -27.11 -2.08
CA TYR A 448 5.39 -27.30 -0.99
C TYR A 448 3.98 -27.67 -1.50
N VAL A 449 3.52 -27.01 -2.56
CA VAL A 449 2.24 -27.36 -3.24
C VAL A 449 2.24 -28.80 -3.72
N GLU A 450 3.34 -29.26 -4.36
CA GLU A 450 3.46 -30.65 -4.84
C GLU A 450 3.53 -31.65 -3.67
N GLN A 451 4.24 -31.35 -2.59
CA GLN A 451 4.23 -32.19 -1.39
C GLN A 451 2.82 -32.32 -0.78
N LEU A 452 2.05 -31.23 -0.76
CA LEU A 452 0.66 -31.28 -0.30
C LEU A 452 -0.23 -32.11 -1.23
N LYS A 453 -0.07 -31.99 -2.57
CA LYS A 453 -0.84 -32.78 -3.54
C LYS A 453 -0.54 -34.27 -3.43
N GLN A 454 0.74 -34.64 -3.31
CA GLN A 454 1.23 -36.01 -3.22
C GLN A 454 1.16 -36.60 -1.81
N GLU A 455 0.79 -35.78 -0.80
CA GLU A 455 0.77 -36.19 0.61
C GLU A 455 2.13 -36.73 1.11
N THR A 456 3.23 -36.06 0.75
CA THR A 456 4.61 -36.48 1.06
C THR A 456 5.31 -35.58 2.10
N LEU A 457 4.55 -34.77 2.85
CA LEU A 457 5.08 -33.96 3.97
C LEU A 457 5.55 -34.85 5.13
#